data_0965eaae7bfa31ae7558bc449294abc5
#
_entry.id   0965eaae7bfa31ae7558bc449294abc5
#
_cell.length_a   1.000
_cell.length_b   1.000
_cell.length_c   1.000
_cell.angle_alpha   90.00
_cell.angle_beta   90.00
_cell.angle_gamma   90.00
#
_symmetry.space_group_name_H-M   'P 1'
#
loop_
_entity.id
_entity.type
_entity.pdbx_description
1 polymer ?
#
loop_
_entity_poly.entity_id
_entity_poly.type
_entity_poly.pdbx_seq_one_letter_code
_entity_poly.pdbx_strand_id
1 'polypeptide(L)'
;MGSEMCIRDRGNPLPERVTGADLTTEICKYSSRKNFNIFILGAAPGVAKKAKQAAELQYPGVHIVGTYAPSAAELESSEKEKEICTMINHSSANILLMALGTPKQEKWYWRNRKRLHISAIIGVGAAIDFLAGTKKRAPGWMQDAGLEWLYRLMKEPIRLAHRYIVRDFKIFPLFAREWLKKKKARSDQ
;
A
#
# COMPACT_ATOMS: atom_id res chain seq x y z
N MET A 1 -8.51 5.45 -1.97
CA MET A 1 -9.90 5.67 -1.50
C MET A 1 -10.81 6.32 -2.55
N GLY A 2 -10.34 7.22 -3.42
CA GLY A 2 -11.17 7.81 -4.47
C GLY A 2 -11.54 6.87 -5.63
N SER A 3 -10.71 5.87 -5.93
CA SER A 3 -10.92 4.99 -7.09
C SER A 3 -12.10 4.03 -6.91
N GLU A 4 -12.31 3.48 -5.74
CA GLU A 4 -13.39 2.51 -5.46
C GLU A 4 -14.77 3.18 -5.52
N MET A 5 -14.90 4.36 -4.92
CA MET A 5 -16.13 5.16 -5.03
C MET A 5 -16.42 5.57 -6.48
N CYS A 6 -15.38 5.99 -7.23
CA CYS A 6 -15.53 6.36 -8.64
C CYS A 6 -15.96 5.20 -9.54
N ILE A 7 -15.51 3.96 -9.26
CA ILE A 7 -15.91 2.76 -10.02
C ILE A 7 -17.36 2.42 -9.70
N ARG A 8 -17.76 2.44 -8.43
CA ARG A 8 -19.16 2.20 -8.02
C ARG A 8 -20.13 3.20 -8.61
N ASP A 9 -19.75 4.47 -8.66
CA ASP A 9 -20.59 5.55 -9.19
C ASP A 9 -20.75 5.50 -10.73
N ARG A 10 -19.97 4.65 -11.40
CA ARG A 10 -20.07 4.42 -12.86
C ARG A 10 -20.99 3.23 -13.24
N GLY A 11 -21.75 2.70 -12.29
CA GLY A 11 -22.70 1.62 -12.54
C GLY A 11 -22.10 0.20 -12.55
N ASN A 12 -20.82 0.04 -12.25
CA ASN A 12 -20.14 -1.24 -12.08
C ASN A 12 -19.73 -1.41 -10.61
N PRO A 13 -20.63 -1.85 -9.71
CA PRO A 13 -20.27 -2.05 -8.32
C PRO A 13 -19.24 -3.17 -8.20
N LEU A 14 -18.16 -2.89 -7.47
CA LEU A 14 -17.22 -3.94 -7.08
C LEU A 14 -17.91 -4.84 -6.04
N PRO A 15 -17.83 -6.17 -6.19
CA PRO A 15 -18.48 -7.10 -5.26
C PRO A 15 -17.95 -6.97 -3.84
N GLU A 16 -16.68 -6.64 -3.68
CA GLU A 16 -16.02 -6.50 -2.38
C GLU A 16 -14.91 -5.44 -2.42
N ARG A 17 -14.68 -4.78 -1.29
CA ARG A 17 -13.56 -3.87 -1.08
C ARG A 17 -12.39 -4.61 -0.44
N VAL A 18 -11.35 -4.89 -1.19
CA VAL A 18 -10.10 -5.46 -0.68
C VAL A 18 -9.10 -4.34 -0.39
N THR A 19 -8.77 -4.10 0.89
CA THR A 19 -7.74 -3.12 1.26
C THR A 19 -6.35 -3.75 1.30
N GLY A 20 -5.31 -2.92 1.22
CA GLY A 20 -3.93 -3.40 1.37
C GLY A 20 -3.68 -4.11 2.71
N ALA A 21 -4.40 -3.72 3.78
CA ALA A 21 -4.31 -4.38 5.08
C ALA A 21 -4.92 -5.79 5.05
N ASP A 22 -6.12 -5.93 4.45
CA ASP A 22 -6.80 -7.22 4.32
C ASP A 22 -5.97 -8.16 3.43
N LEU A 23 -5.49 -7.64 2.29
CA LEU A 23 -4.65 -8.40 1.37
C LEU A 23 -3.34 -8.87 2.04
N THR A 24 -2.68 -8.01 2.83
CA THR A 24 -1.46 -8.39 3.56
C THR A 24 -1.74 -9.52 4.53
N THR A 25 -2.86 -9.45 5.26
CA THR A 25 -3.30 -10.51 6.18
C THR A 25 -3.53 -11.84 5.46
N GLU A 26 -4.27 -11.81 4.35
CA GLU A 26 -4.54 -13.01 3.55
C GLU A 26 -3.26 -13.59 2.94
N ILE A 27 -2.35 -12.75 2.43
CA ILE A 27 -1.04 -13.21 1.94
C ILE A 27 -0.26 -13.94 3.03
N CYS A 28 -0.25 -13.43 4.28
CA CYS A 28 0.42 -14.11 5.39
C CYS A 28 -0.24 -15.47 5.69
N LYS A 29 -1.57 -15.56 5.72
CA LYS A 29 -2.30 -16.82 5.89
C LYS A 29 -2.01 -17.83 4.76
N TYR A 30 -2.02 -17.37 3.50
CA TYR A 30 -1.74 -18.24 2.36
C TYR A 30 -0.27 -18.64 2.27
N SER A 31 0.67 -17.79 2.68
CA SER A 31 2.09 -18.10 2.74
C SER A 31 2.34 -19.38 3.54
N SER A 32 1.73 -19.50 4.72
CA SER A 32 1.87 -20.69 5.57
C SER A 32 1.30 -21.97 4.95
N ARG A 33 0.32 -21.86 4.02
CA ARG A 33 -0.35 -23.02 3.40
C ARG A 33 0.22 -23.41 2.05
N LYS A 34 0.78 -22.45 1.32
CA LYS A 34 1.21 -22.59 -0.09
C LYS A 34 2.69 -22.37 -0.31
N ASN A 35 3.47 -22.24 0.77
CA ASN A 35 4.93 -22.02 0.75
C ASN A 35 5.36 -20.81 -0.09
N PHE A 36 4.62 -19.71 0.00
CA PHE A 36 5.06 -18.44 -0.58
C PHE A 36 6.05 -17.76 0.32
N ASN A 37 7.18 -17.37 -0.23
CA ASN A 37 8.20 -16.60 0.46
C ASN A 37 7.92 -15.12 0.29
N ILE A 38 7.78 -14.39 1.40
CA ILE A 38 7.46 -12.97 1.44
C ILE A 38 8.70 -12.17 1.79
N PHE A 39 8.98 -11.10 1.05
CA PHE A 39 9.95 -10.07 1.43
C PHE A 39 9.22 -8.75 1.71
N ILE A 40 9.57 -8.06 2.79
CA ILE A 40 9.00 -6.76 3.15
C ILE A 40 10.04 -5.67 2.89
N LEU A 41 9.72 -4.74 1.99
CA LEU A 41 10.59 -3.61 1.64
C LEU A 41 9.94 -2.28 2.06
N GLY A 42 10.59 -1.55 2.96
CA GLY A 42 10.13 -0.25 3.42
C GLY A 42 9.57 -0.29 4.84
N ALA A 43 8.59 0.56 5.13
CA ALA A 43 8.12 0.99 6.44
C ALA A 43 9.18 1.81 7.20
N ALA A 44 8.85 2.28 8.41
CA ALA A 44 9.83 2.96 9.24
C ALA A 44 10.91 1.98 9.78
N PRO A 45 12.09 2.46 10.14
CA PRO A 45 13.14 1.60 10.70
C PRO A 45 12.64 0.72 11.83
N GLY A 46 12.91 -0.58 11.75
CA GLY A 46 12.48 -1.59 12.72
C GLY A 46 11.03 -2.05 12.60
N VAL A 47 10.15 -1.32 11.90
CA VAL A 47 8.72 -1.69 11.76
C VAL A 47 8.57 -2.96 10.92
N ALA A 48 9.27 -3.09 9.81
CA ALA A 48 9.22 -4.29 8.98
C ALA A 48 9.67 -5.55 9.75
N LYS A 49 10.70 -5.42 10.62
CA LYS A 49 11.15 -6.51 11.50
C LYS A 49 10.10 -6.88 12.55
N LYS A 50 9.44 -5.88 13.17
CA LYS A 50 8.31 -6.12 14.08
C LYS A 50 7.13 -6.77 13.37
N ALA A 51 6.83 -6.35 12.14
CA ALA A 51 5.78 -6.96 11.33
C ALA A 51 6.08 -8.44 11.04
N LYS A 52 7.32 -8.79 10.72
CA LYS A 52 7.77 -10.18 10.57
C LYS A 52 7.49 -10.97 11.85
N GLN A 53 7.99 -10.51 12.99
CA GLN A 53 7.80 -11.18 14.29
C GLN A 53 6.31 -11.36 14.64
N ALA A 54 5.52 -10.31 14.45
CA ALA A 54 4.08 -10.37 14.73
C ALA A 54 3.36 -11.36 13.79
N ALA A 55 3.73 -11.39 12.51
CA ALA A 55 3.18 -12.33 11.55
C ALA A 55 3.55 -13.78 11.87
N GLU A 56 4.79 -14.06 12.27
CA GLU A 56 5.26 -15.39 12.68
C GLU A 56 4.50 -15.91 13.91
N LEU A 57 4.17 -15.02 14.86
CA LEU A 57 3.35 -15.36 16.01
C LEU A 57 1.87 -15.60 15.66
N GLN A 58 1.33 -14.77 14.78
CA GLN A 58 -0.10 -14.78 14.43
C GLN A 58 -0.46 -15.84 13.38
N TYR A 59 0.45 -16.16 12.48
CA TYR A 59 0.29 -17.09 11.37
C TYR A 59 1.42 -18.13 11.38
N PRO A 60 1.35 -19.18 12.23
CA PRO A 60 2.38 -20.21 12.29
C PRO A 60 2.68 -20.80 10.91
N GLY A 61 3.95 -20.87 10.55
CA GLY A 61 4.39 -21.33 9.24
C GLY A 61 4.40 -20.27 8.12
N VAL A 62 4.18 -18.98 8.45
CA VAL A 62 4.40 -17.91 7.48
C VAL A 62 5.88 -17.77 7.13
N HIS A 63 6.20 -17.65 5.86
CA HIS A 63 7.56 -17.54 5.37
C HIS A 63 7.93 -16.10 4.99
N ILE A 64 8.30 -15.27 5.98
CA ILE A 64 8.86 -13.92 5.72
C ILE A 64 10.40 -14.06 5.68
N VAL A 65 10.93 -14.26 4.49
CA VAL A 65 12.36 -14.58 4.25
C VAL A 65 13.29 -13.39 4.41
N GLY A 66 12.76 -12.15 4.33
CA GLY A 66 13.59 -10.97 4.54
C GLY A 66 12.78 -9.69 4.76
N THR A 67 13.45 -8.72 5.38
CA THR A 67 12.90 -7.37 5.58
C THR A 67 14.01 -6.35 5.39
N TYR A 68 13.73 -5.26 4.69
CA TYR A 68 14.65 -4.14 4.55
C TYR A 68 13.92 -2.80 4.55
N ALA A 69 14.42 -1.84 5.28
CA ALA A 69 13.83 -0.49 5.39
C ALA A 69 14.86 0.54 4.89
N PRO A 70 14.91 0.79 3.57
CA PRO A 70 15.87 1.74 3.00
C PRO A 70 15.59 3.17 3.45
N SER A 71 16.63 3.94 3.67
CA SER A 71 16.57 5.38 3.85
C SER A 71 16.20 6.09 2.54
N ALA A 72 15.81 7.37 2.62
CA ALA A 72 15.51 8.16 1.42
C ALA A 72 16.74 8.29 0.50
N ALA A 73 17.93 8.43 1.07
CA ALA A 73 19.18 8.52 0.31
C ALA A 73 19.50 7.22 -0.44
N GLU A 74 19.26 6.06 0.17
CA GLU A 74 19.46 4.77 -0.49
C GLU A 74 18.49 4.54 -1.65
N LEU A 75 17.27 5.06 -1.55
CA LEU A 75 16.28 4.98 -2.64
C LEU A 75 16.60 5.92 -3.82
N GLU A 76 17.51 6.87 -3.64
CA GLU A 76 17.98 7.78 -4.68
C GLU A 76 19.33 7.37 -5.29
N SER A 77 20.04 6.45 -4.62
CA SER A 77 21.32 5.91 -5.10
C SER A 77 21.11 4.70 -6.01
N SER A 78 21.51 4.79 -7.28
CA SER A 78 21.42 3.68 -8.24
C SER A 78 22.20 2.44 -7.80
N GLU A 79 23.29 2.64 -7.08
CA GLU A 79 24.11 1.53 -6.55
C GLU A 79 23.40 0.80 -5.43
N LYS A 80 22.84 1.56 -4.48
CA LYS A 80 22.05 1.00 -3.38
C LYS A 80 20.76 0.33 -3.87
N GLU A 81 20.12 0.87 -4.89
CA GLU A 81 18.98 0.19 -5.52
C GLU A 81 19.35 -1.18 -6.10
N LYS A 82 20.54 -1.30 -6.72
CA LYS A 82 21.04 -2.60 -7.22
C LYS A 82 21.30 -3.58 -6.07
N GLU A 83 21.95 -3.13 -4.99
CA GLU A 83 22.19 -3.96 -3.80
C GLU A 83 20.86 -4.46 -3.20
N ILE A 84 19.85 -3.59 -3.09
CA ILE A 84 18.52 -3.95 -2.60
C ILE A 84 17.88 -5.02 -3.51
N CYS A 85 17.95 -4.84 -4.83
CA CYS A 85 17.42 -5.83 -5.77
C CYS A 85 18.14 -7.18 -5.65
N THR A 86 19.45 -7.15 -5.50
CA THR A 86 20.27 -8.36 -5.30
C THR A 86 19.88 -9.08 -4.00
N MET A 87 19.74 -8.35 -2.91
CA MET A 87 19.27 -8.88 -1.62
C MET A 87 17.90 -9.56 -1.74
N ILE A 88 16.94 -8.89 -2.40
CA ILE A 88 15.61 -9.44 -2.62
C ILE A 88 15.68 -10.72 -3.46
N ASN A 89 16.40 -10.72 -4.56
CA ASN A 89 16.52 -11.88 -5.43
C ASN A 89 17.19 -13.09 -4.73
N HIS A 90 18.22 -12.85 -3.91
CA HIS A 90 18.87 -13.91 -3.14
C HIS A 90 18.03 -14.45 -1.97
N SER A 91 17.00 -13.71 -1.55
CA SER A 91 16.12 -14.16 -0.47
C SER A 91 15.14 -15.28 -0.87
N SER A 92 15.11 -15.65 -2.16
CA SER A 92 14.11 -16.59 -2.71
C SER A 92 12.67 -16.18 -2.49
N ALA A 93 12.40 -14.87 -2.36
CA ALA A 93 11.05 -14.35 -2.20
C ALA A 93 10.23 -14.52 -3.49
N ASN A 94 8.96 -14.92 -3.35
CA ASN A 94 7.99 -14.95 -4.45
C ASN A 94 7.14 -13.68 -4.46
N ILE A 95 6.90 -13.11 -3.29
CA ILE A 95 6.03 -11.93 -3.08
C ILE A 95 6.84 -10.83 -2.41
N LEU A 96 6.81 -9.63 -3.00
CA LEU A 96 7.40 -8.43 -2.44
C LEU A 96 6.29 -7.48 -1.95
N LEU A 97 6.21 -7.26 -0.65
CA LEU A 97 5.35 -6.27 -0.03
C LEU A 97 6.10 -4.95 0.12
N MET A 98 5.67 -3.93 -0.62
CA MET A 98 6.31 -2.61 -0.59
C MET A 98 5.56 -1.62 0.29
N ALA A 99 6.29 -0.96 1.20
CA ALA A 99 5.80 0.08 2.10
C ALA A 99 6.67 1.34 2.05
N LEU A 100 7.11 1.75 0.85
CA LEU A 100 7.93 2.95 0.64
C LEU A 100 7.11 4.24 0.54
N GLY A 101 5.79 4.10 0.41
CA GLY A 101 4.84 5.19 0.22
C GLY A 101 4.77 5.71 -1.22
N THR A 102 3.59 6.21 -1.59
CA THR A 102 3.28 6.78 -2.90
C THR A 102 3.83 8.22 -3.00
N PRO A 103 4.45 8.64 -4.12
CA PRO A 103 4.74 7.89 -5.35
C PRO A 103 6.13 7.20 -5.37
N LYS A 104 6.82 7.09 -4.23
CA LYS A 104 8.20 6.57 -4.18
C LYS A 104 8.27 5.10 -4.59
N GLN A 105 7.32 4.28 -4.11
CA GLN A 105 7.28 2.84 -4.42
C GLN A 105 7.05 2.57 -5.90
N GLU A 106 6.17 3.33 -6.55
CA GLU A 106 5.89 3.19 -7.98
C GLU A 106 7.11 3.56 -8.82
N LYS A 107 7.78 4.66 -8.47
CA LYS A 107 9.00 5.12 -9.13
C LYS A 107 10.15 4.13 -8.94
N TRP A 108 10.34 3.64 -7.72
CA TRP A 108 11.36 2.64 -7.40
C TRP A 108 11.13 1.35 -8.19
N TYR A 109 9.90 0.83 -8.17
CA TYR A 109 9.53 -0.34 -8.95
C TYR A 109 9.80 -0.13 -10.45
N TRP A 110 9.38 0.98 -11.00
CA TRP A 110 9.57 1.27 -12.42
C TRP A 110 11.03 1.24 -12.85
N ARG A 111 11.93 1.81 -12.04
CA ARG A 111 13.38 1.80 -12.31
C ARG A 111 13.98 0.39 -12.19
N ASN A 112 13.48 -0.43 -11.27
CA ASN A 112 14.10 -1.70 -10.89
C ASN A 112 13.37 -2.95 -11.42
N ARG A 113 12.20 -2.84 -12.08
CA ARG A 113 11.37 -3.96 -12.52
C ARG A 113 12.08 -5.02 -13.35
N LYS A 114 13.08 -4.63 -14.16
CA LYS A 114 13.86 -5.56 -14.99
C LYS A 114 14.95 -6.32 -14.20
N ARG A 115 15.24 -5.90 -12.98
CA ARG A 115 16.25 -6.50 -12.09
C ARG A 115 15.63 -7.44 -11.05
N LEU A 116 14.32 -7.35 -10.84
CA LEU A 116 13.63 -8.12 -9.83
C LEU A 116 13.10 -9.42 -10.40
N HIS A 117 13.44 -10.53 -9.75
CA HIS A 117 12.97 -11.88 -10.08
C HIS A 117 11.89 -12.31 -9.09
N ILE A 118 10.80 -11.57 -9.05
CA ILE A 118 9.68 -11.73 -8.10
C ILE A 118 8.39 -11.98 -8.87
N SER A 119 7.58 -12.93 -8.42
CA SER A 119 6.32 -13.30 -9.08
C SER A 119 5.23 -12.24 -8.88
N ALA A 120 5.15 -11.63 -7.70
CA ALA A 120 4.17 -10.59 -7.38
C ALA A 120 4.77 -9.47 -6.52
N ILE A 121 4.45 -8.23 -6.88
CA ILE A 121 4.88 -7.03 -6.16
C ILE A 121 3.65 -6.21 -5.80
N ILE A 122 3.48 -5.92 -4.52
CA ILE A 122 2.26 -5.30 -3.99
C ILE A 122 2.64 -4.09 -3.12
N GLY A 123 2.13 -2.92 -3.47
CA GLY A 123 2.25 -1.72 -2.66
C GLY A 123 1.21 -1.71 -1.53
N VAL A 124 1.62 -2.05 -0.33
CA VAL A 124 0.73 -2.19 0.84
C VAL A 124 0.77 -0.99 1.79
N GLY A 125 1.79 -0.13 1.69
CA GLY A 125 1.91 1.09 2.49
C GLY A 125 1.76 0.83 3.99
N ALA A 126 0.81 1.52 4.64
CA ALA A 126 0.58 1.45 6.08
C ALA A 126 0.10 0.07 6.59
N ALA A 127 -0.17 -0.90 5.73
CA ALA A 127 -0.57 -2.24 6.16
C ALA A 127 0.53 -2.93 6.98
N ILE A 128 1.80 -2.63 6.70
CA ILE A 128 2.94 -3.14 7.46
C ILE A 128 2.96 -2.56 8.89
N ASP A 129 2.55 -1.29 9.07
CA ASP A 129 2.40 -0.71 10.42
C ASP A 129 1.29 -1.41 11.23
N PHE A 130 0.18 -1.80 10.56
CA PHE A 130 -0.90 -2.54 11.21
C PHE A 130 -0.48 -3.96 11.57
N LEU A 131 0.20 -4.65 10.68
CA LEU A 131 0.75 -5.99 10.94
C LEU A 131 1.77 -5.97 12.09
N ALA A 132 2.60 -4.94 12.17
CA ALA A 132 3.56 -4.73 13.25
C ALA A 132 2.91 -4.31 14.58
N GLY A 133 1.61 -4.00 14.60
CA GLY A 133 0.93 -3.47 15.78
C GLY A 133 1.35 -2.04 16.17
N THR A 134 2.19 -1.37 15.36
CA THR A 134 2.67 0.00 15.63
C THR A 134 1.59 1.04 15.41
N LYS A 135 0.60 0.74 14.57
CA LYS A 135 -0.60 1.57 14.38
C LYS A 135 -1.85 0.72 14.54
N LYS A 136 -2.89 1.31 15.12
CA LYS A 136 -4.20 0.69 15.20
C LYS A 136 -5.03 1.01 13.96
N ARG A 137 -5.66 0.00 13.38
CA ARG A 137 -6.63 0.19 12.31
C ARG A 137 -7.93 0.78 12.88
N ALA A 138 -8.72 1.43 12.04
CA ALA A 138 -10.03 1.93 12.43
C ALA A 138 -10.92 0.77 12.91
N PRO A 139 -11.85 1.01 13.87
CA PRO A 139 -12.85 0.01 14.25
C PRO A 139 -13.64 -0.48 13.04
N GLY A 140 -14.13 -1.74 13.09
CA GLY A 140 -14.83 -2.37 11.95
C GLY A 140 -15.97 -1.54 11.41
N TRP A 141 -16.84 -1.02 12.29
CA TRP A 141 -17.96 -0.18 11.88
C TRP A 141 -17.54 1.08 11.10
N MET A 142 -16.38 1.70 11.43
CA MET A 142 -15.84 2.82 10.67
C MET A 142 -15.27 2.40 9.32
N GLN A 143 -14.74 1.18 9.23
CA GLN A 143 -14.26 0.60 7.98
C GLN A 143 -15.43 0.34 7.03
N ASP A 144 -16.52 -0.25 7.54
CA ASP A 144 -17.74 -0.57 6.79
C ASP A 144 -18.47 0.70 6.33
N ALA A 145 -18.49 1.73 7.19
CA ALA A 145 -19.03 3.05 6.85
C ALA A 145 -18.13 3.89 5.91
N GLY A 146 -16.94 3.39 5.53
CA GLY A 146 -16.00 4.15 4.70
C GLY A 146 -15.29 5.30 5.41
N LEU A 147 -15.39 5.38 6.75
CA LEU A 147 -14.84 6.46 7.61
C LEU A 147 -13.39 6.20 8.06
N GLU A 148 -12.69 5.20 7.51
CA GLU A 148 -11.30 4.91 7.86
C GLU A 148 -10.36 6.11 7.64
N TRP A 149 -10.61 6.91 6.60
CA TRP A 149 -9.86 8.12 6.31
C TRP A 149 -9.99 9.18 7.43
N LEU A 150 -11.19 9.31 8.02
CA LEU A 150 -11.46 10.24 9.11
C LEU A 150 -10.74 9.80 10.40
N TYR A 151 -10.76 8.50 10.70
CA TYR A 151 -10.01 7.94 11.82
C TYR A 151 -8.50 8.21 11.68
N ARG A 152 -7.95 8.03 10.48
CA ARG A 152 -6.54 8.34 10.20
C ARG A 152 -6.24 9.84 10.33
N LEU A 153 -7.16 10.68 9.87
CA LEU A 153 -7.03 12.15 10.00
C LEU A 153 -6.99 12.57 11.48
N MET A 154 -7.82 11.99 12.33
CA MET A 154 -7.80 12.27 13.77
C MET A 154 -6.52 11.77 14.46
N LYS A 155 -5.91 10.69 13.98
CA LYS A 155 -4.66 10.14 14.55
C LYS A 155 -3.40 10.86 14.07
N GLU A 156 -3.38 11.35 12.86
CA GLU A 156 -2.22 12.04 12.25
C GLU A 156 -2.68 13.34 11.54
N PRO A 157 -3.25 14.33 12.28
CA PRO A 157 -3.91 15.48 11.67
C PRO A 157 -2.96 16.33 10.82
N ILE A 158 -1.77 16.65 11.33
CA ILE A 158 -0.81 17.53 10.64
C ILE A 158 -0.33 16.92 9.32
N ARG A 159 0.03 15.65 9.33
CA ARG A 159 0.55 14.94 8.14
C ARG A 159 -0.52 14.75 7.06
N LEU A 160 -1.73 14.40 7.46
CA LEU A 160 -2.81 14.10 6.54
C LEU A 160 -3.58 15.34 6.10
N ALA A 161 -3.75 16.34 6.96
CA ALA A 161 -4.33 17.62 6.57
C ALA A 161 -3.51 18.30 5.48
N HIS A 162 -2.18 18.37 5.62
CA HIS A 162 -1.31 18.90 4.56
C HIS A 162 -1.47 18.13 3.25
N ARG A 163 -1.57 16.80 3.30
CA ARG A 163 -1.78 15.97 2.11
C ARG A 163 -3.15 16.23 1.48
N TYR A 164 -4.22 16.24 2.27
CA TYR A 164 -5.59 16.42 1.78
C TYR A 164 -5.86 17.85 1.30
N ILE A 165 -5.37 18.85 2.04
CA ILE A 165 -5.60 20.26 1.69
C ILE A 165 -4.71 20.71 0.53
N VAL A 166 -3.42 20.35 0.51
CA VAL A 166 -2.47 20.87 -0.49
C VAL A 166 -2.42 20.02 -1.76
N ARG A 167 -2.51 18.69 -1.65
CA ARG A 167 -2.38 17.81 -2.81
C ARG A 167 -3.72 17.42 -3.42
N ASP A 168 -4.69 17.08 -2.58
CA ASP A 168 -5.97 16.54 -3.06
C ASP A 168 -6.95 17.65 -3.43
N PHE A 169 -6.73 18.89 -2.96
CA PHE A 169 -7.53 20.05 -3.37
C PHE A 169 -7.51 20.30 -4.89
N LYS A 170 -6.45 19.88 -5.58
CA LYS A 170 -6.35 19.93 -7.04
C LYS A 170 -7.37 19.04 -7.77
N ILE A 171 -7.99 18.09 -7.07
CA ILE A 171 -9.03 17.20 -7.64
C ILE A 171 -10.35 17.94 -7.83
N PHE A 172 -10.69 18.93 -6.95
CA PHE A 172 -11.96 19.64 -7.03
C PHE A 172 -12.17 20.42 -8.36
N PRO A 173 -11.19 21.18 -8.86
CA PRO A 173 -11.35 21.84 -10.16
C PRO A 173 -11.44 20.84 -11.32
N LEU A 174 -10.76 19.70 -11.25
CA LEU A 174 -10.86 18.64 -12.28
C LEU A 174 -12.25 17.99 -12.26
N PHE A 175 -12.78 17.72 -11.07
CA PHE A 175 -14.13 17.18 -10.92
C PHE A 175 -15.22 18.15 -11.40
N ALA A 176 -15.12 19.43 -11.02
CA ALA A 176 -16.01 20.47 -11.48
C ALA A 176 -16.01 20.60 -13.01
N ARG A 177 -14.83 20.55 -13.63
CA ARG A 177 -14.68 20.59 -15.09
C ARG A 177 -15.30 19.37 -15.79
N GLU A 178 -15.14 18.17 -15.24
CA GLU A 178 -15.78 16.96 -15.80
C GLU A 178 -17.29 16.98 -15.61
N TRP A 179 -17.78 17.45 -14.45
CA TRP A 179 -19.20 17.58 -14.18
C TRP A 179 -19.89 18.57 -15.13
N LEU A 180 -19.24 19.71 -15.36
CA LEU A 180 -19.73 20.71 -16.32
C LEU A 180 -19.75 20.19 -17.76
N LYS A 181 -18.74 19.41 -18.18
CA LYS A 181 -18.72 18.75 -19.50
C LYS A 181 -19.88 17.76 -19.67
N LYS A 182 -20.16 16.95 -18.64
CA LYS A 182 -21.27 15.99 -18.65
C LYS A 182 -22.63 16.68 -18.69
N LYS A 183 -22.78 17.82 -17.99
CA LYS A 183 -24.01 18.60 -18.01
C LYS A 183 -24.27 19.19 -19.41
N LYS A 184 -23.22 19.69 -20.08
CA LYS A 184 -23.33 20.22 -21.44
C LYS A 184 -23.68 19.13 -22.46
N ALA A 185 -23.06 17.95 -22.38
CA ALA A 185 -23.37 16.83 -23.27
C ALA A 185 -24.78 16.23 -23.08
N ARG A 186 -25.42 16.47 -21.93
CA ARG A 186 -26.82 16.10 -21.68
C ARG A 186 -27.84 17.16 -22.13
N SER A 187 -27.39 18.39 -22.32
CA SER A 187 -28.23 19.50 -22.83
C SER A 187 -28.31 19.55 -24.35
N ASP A 188 -27.34 18.87 -25.02
CA ASP A 188 -27.22 18.83 -26.47
C ASP A 188 -27.85 17.53 -27.08
N GLN A 189 -28.57 16.75 -26.26
CA GLN A 189 -29.44 15.61 -26.63
C GLN A 189 -30.92 15.92 -26.35
#